data_a8764748f28c4a384db5518aa05b0fe9
#
_entry.id   a8764748f28c4a384db5518aa05b0fe9
#
_cell.length_a   1.000
_cell.length_b   1.000
_cell.length_c   1.000
_cell.angle_alpha   90.00
_cell.angle_beta   90.00
_cell.angle_gamma   90.00
#
_symmetry.space_group_name_H-M   'P 1'
#
loop_
_entity.id
_entity.type
_entity.pdbx_description
1 polymer ?
#
loop_
_entity_poly.entity_id
_entity_poly.type
_entity_poly.pdbx_seq_one_letter_code
_entity_poly.pdbx_strand_id
1 'polypeptide(L)'
;DAESLSISIAEEIAELEIDTSLKNIDLHTAIAIAVRNNRDLRISVMESALSQRQADLQKFDMLPDIALNAGYSKFTELQPSTSVTVANDSEPSPDLSGTESYTISRDRSQATRNIEFTWNALDFGLSYIRAGQQADRYLIAKELERKAIQNITRDIIRSYWKAQASENLLKKLNPLLQRVEDALADSQYIEELLISAPMDSLLYQKELLDVQRTLQTQQRALINSKNELATLMGLLPNQKFTLADNDTYLTNLKIDIQTMEEIALLSRPELMESRYQKRISSKDTRAAMLALIPSLKFNAAYGYTNNNYLFNQDTYEYGASIGGNLFDIFSVGAARKASKANQEMIDERHLAIAMTVLSQVHLSNINYDLAIEEYDLSLIHISEPTRLRRISYAVFCVK
;
A
#
# COMPACT_ATOMS: atom_id res chain seq x y z
N ASP A 1 -12.63 -17.29 -18.93
CA ASP A 1 -13.52 -18.21 -18.23
C ASP A 1 -12.98 -18.56 -16.84
N ALA A 2 -13.87 -18.68 -15.84
CA ALA A 2 -13.48 -18.85 -14.44
C ALA A 2 -12.64 -20.11 -14.19
N GLU A 3 -12.87 -21.15 -14.98
CA GLU A 3 -12.18 -22.44 -14.85
C GLU A 3 -10.73 -22.38 -15.36
N SER A 4 -10.46 -21.69 -16.46
CA SER A 4 -9.09 -21.47 -16.95
C SER A 4 -8.28 -20.56 -16.02
N LEU A 5 -8.93 -19.57 -15.39
CA LEU A 5 -8.30 -18.68 -14.41
C LEU A 5 -7.95 -19.44 -13.12
N SER A 6 -8.83 -20.35 -12.65
CA SER A 6 -8.56 -21.15 -11.47
C SER A 6 -7.41 -22.14 -11.67
N ILE A 7 -7.28 -22.71 -12.86
CA ILE A 7 -6.17 -23.61 -13.23
C ILE A 7 -4.85 -22.83 -13.29
N SER A 8 -4.83 -21.65 -13.93
CA SER A 8 -3.64 -20.78 -13.99
C SER A 8 -3.17 -20.36 -12.59
N ILE A 9 -4.10 -19.96 -11.71
CA ILE A 9 -3.76 -19.59 -10.33
C ILE A 9 -3.23 -20.82 -9.55
N ALA A 10 -3.81 -21.99 -9.77
CA ALA A 10 -3.35 -23.23 -9.12
C ALA A 10 -1.94 -23.64 -9.58
N GLU A 11 -1.63 -23.47 -10.87
CA GLU A 11 -0.29 -23.71 -11.42
C GLU A 11 0.73 -22.71 -10.89
N GLU A 12 0.41 -21.40 -10.83
CA GLU A 12 1.26 -20.37 -10.23
C GLU A 12 1.52 -20.62 -8.74
N ILE A 13 0.53 -21.15 -8.01
CA ILE A 13 0.68 -21.53 -6.60
C ILE A 13 1.57 -22.78 -6.47
N ALA A 14 1.46 -23.75 -7.38
CA ALA A 14 2.26 -24.98 -7.36
C ALA A 14 3.74 -24.73 -7.71
N GLU A 15 4.04 -23.75 -8.55
CA GLU A 15 5.42 -23.31 -8.86
C GLU A 15 6.14 -22.63 -7.67
N LEU A 16 5.39 -22.30 -6.60
CA LEU A 16 5.98 -21.79 -5.38
C LEU A 16 6.61 -22.95 -4.59
N GLU A 17 7.80 -23.39 -5.00
CA GLU A 17 8.64 -24.30 -4.22
C GLU A 17 8.99 -23.67 -2.86
N ILE A 18 8.16 -23.94 -1.86
CA ILE A 18 8.47 -23.64 -0.47
C ILE A 18 9.15 -24.90 0.08
N ASP A 19 10.38 -24.72 0.53
CA ASP A 19 11.20 -25.77 1.15
C ASP A 19 10.36 -26.61 2.14
N THR A 20 10.18 -27.89 1.85
CA THR A 20 9.19 -28.76 2.49
C THR A 20 9.61 -29.26 3.87
N SER A 21 10.82 -28.92 4.35
CA SER A 21 11.37 -29.42 5.63
C SER A 21 11.31 -28.42 6.78
N LEU A 22 10.15 -27.81 7.00
CA LEU A 22 9.95 -26.82 8.09
C LEU A 22 9.71 -27.53 9.44
N LYS A 23 10.78 -28.09 10.00
CA LYS A 23 10.76 -28.71 11.36
C LYS A 23 11.41 -27.77 12.37
N ASN A 24 10.82 -27.66 13.56
CA ASN A 24 11.33 -26.87 14.68
C ASN A 24 11.54 -25.39 14.35
N ILE A 25 10.49 -24.74 13.85
CA ILE A 25 10.53 -23.30 13.54
C ILE A 25 10.54 -22.53 14.88
N ASP A 26 11.59 -21.75 15.10
CA ASP A 26 11.65 -20.76 16.18
C ASP A 26 11.04 -19.42 15.74
N LEU A 27 10.85 -18.49 16.68
CA LEU A 27 10.24 -17.18 16.41
C LEU A 27 11.03 -16.38 15.35
N HIS A 28 12.37 -16.39 15.44
CA HIS A 28 13.20 -15.64 14.48
C HIS A 28 13.12 -16.21 13.08
N THR A 29 13.12 -17.53 12.96
CA THR A 29 12.93 -18.23 11.68
C THR A 29 11.52 -17.96 11.11
N ALA A 30 10.47 -17.96 11.96
CA ALA A 30 9.12 -17.63 11.52
C ALA A 30 9.03 -16.19 10.95
N ILE A 31 9.66 -15.22 11.62
CA ILE A 31 9.74 -13.84 11.13
C ILE A 31 10.50 -13.78 9.80
N ALA A 32 11.64 -14.46 9.69
CA ALA A 32 12.44 -14.47 8.46
C ALA A 32 11.68 -15.08 7.28
N ILE A 33 10.97 -16.20 7.50
CA ILE A 33 10.12 -16.84 6.49
C ILE A 33 8.99 -15.88 6.06
N ALA A 34 8.32 -15.23 7.01
CA ALA A 34 7.24 -14.29 6.72
C ALA A 34 7.74 -13.09 5.91
N VAL A 35 8.84 -12.45 6.32
CA VAL A 35 9.43 -11.31 5.60
C VAL A 35 9.83 -11.71 4.17
N ARG A 36 10.26 -12.95 3.95
CA ARG A 36 10.64 -13.44 2.63
C ARG A 36 9.44 -13.80 1.75
N ASN A 37 8.42 -14.46 2.32
CA ASN A 37 7.37 -15.14 1.55
C ASN A 37 6.02 -14.42 1.59
N ASN A 38 5.78 -13.54 2.57
CA ASN A 38 4.50 -12.84 2.70
C ASN A 38 4.20 -11.98 1.48
N ARG A 39 3.05 -12.23 0.85
CA ARG A 39 2.66 -11.58 -0.41
C ARG A 39 2.32 -10.11 -0.23
N ASP A 40 1.69 -9.73 0.87
CA ASP A 40 1.34 -8.34 1.16
C ASP A 40 2.60 -7.48 1.34
N LEU A 41 3.63 -8.04 2.00
CA LEU A 41 4.92 -7.37 2.10
C LEU A 41 5.61 -7.22 0.74
N ARG A 42 5.56 -8.27 -0.10
CA ARG A 42 6.13 -8.18 -1.46
C ARG A 42 5.42 -7.12 -2.30
N ILE A 43 4.09 -6.98 -2.16
CA ILE A 43 3.34 -5.89 -2.80
C ILE A 43 3.88 -4.53 -2.34
N SER A 44 4.02 -4.30 -1.04
CA SER A 44 4.54 -3.02 -0.52
C SER A 44 5.97 -2.72 -1.00
N VAL A 45 6.84 -3.74 -1.12
CA VAL A 45 8.19 -3.59 -1.70
C VAL A 45 8.11 -3.23 -3.19
N MET A 46 7.20 -3.86 -3.94
CA MET A 46 7.01 -3.55 -5.36
C MET A 46 6.41 -2.16 -5.57
N GLU A 47 5.49 -1.71 -4.72
CA GLU A 47 4.94 -0.35 -4.73
C GLU A 47 6.02 0.70 -4.47
N SER A 48 6.91 0.44 -3.52
CA SER A 48 8.06 1.28 -3.23
C SER A 48 9.01 1.35 -4.45
N ALA A 49 9.31 0.21 -5.09
CA ALA A 49 10.12 0.15 -6.30
C ALA A 49 9.45 0.86 -7.49
N LEU A 50 8.14 0.69 -7.67
CA LEU A 50 7.35 1.39 -8.70
C LEU A 50 7.42 2.91 -8.50
N SER A 51 7.23 3.39 -7.26
CA SER A 51 7.31 4.81 -6.93
C SER A 51 8.70 5.38 -7.22
N GLN A 52 9.77 4.59 -7.00
CA GLN A 52 11.13 4.97 -7.38
C GLN A 52 11.27 5.14 -8.90
N ARG A 53 10.75 4.19 -9.69
CA ARG A 53 10.79 4.28 -11.15
C ARG A 53 9.98 5.46 -11.69
N GLN A 54 8.85 5.75 -11.06
CA GLN A 54 8.06 6.95 -11.38
C GLN A 54 8.83 8.24 -11.08
N ALA A 55 9.59 8.28 -9.96
CA ALA A 55 10.44 9.43 -9.65
C ALA A 55 11.60 9.58 -10.66
N ASP A 56 12.14 8.49 -11.18
CA ASP A 56 13.16 8.54 -12.24
C ASP A 56 12.55 9.00 -13.57
N LEU A 57 11.33 8.51 -13.91
CA LEU A 57 10.62 8.93 -15.12
C LEU A 57 10.30 10.44 -15.10
N GLN A 58 9.85 10.95 -13.95
CA GLN A 58 9.49 12.37 -13.80
C GLN A 58 10.65 13.33 -14.08
N LYS A 59 11.89 12.87 -14.00
CA LYS A 59 13.08 13.69 -14.33
C LYS A 59 13.15 14.01 -15.81
N PHE A 60 12.59 13.16 -16.68
CA PHE A 60 12.57 13.40 -18.12
C PHE A 60 11.63 14.55 -18.51
N ASP A 61 10.62 14.86 -17.69
CA ASP A 61 9.73 16.00 -17.91
C ASP A 61 10.43 17.38 -17.77
N MET A 62 11.67 17.38 -17.28
CA MET A 62 12.50 18.59 -17.23
C MET A 62 13.24 18.83 -18.54
N LEU A 63 13.29 17.85 -19.43
CA LEU A 63 13.98 17.99 -20.70
C LEU A 63 13.14 18.86 -21.66
N PRO A 64 13.79 19.55 -22.59
CA PRO A 64 13.08 20.23 -23.68
C PRO A 64 12.35 19.21 -24.56
N ASP A 65 11.23 19.64 -25.13
CA ASP A 65 10.49 18.83 -26.10
C ASP A 65 11.16 18.89 -27.48
N ILE A 66 11.42 17.72 -28.06
CA ILE A 66 11.99 17.58 -29.40
C ILE A 66 11.01 16.74 -30.22
N ALA A 67 10.25 17.40 -31.09
CA ALA A 67 9.27 16.77 -31.97
C ALA A 67 9.89 16.51 -33.35
N LEU A 68 9.73 15.28 -33.82
CA LEU A 68 10.06 14.86 -35.18
C LEU A 68 8.79 14.62 -35.95
N ASN A 69 8.54 15.40 -36.97
CA ASN A 69 7.35 15.26 -37.82
C ASN A 69 7.75 14.99 -39.27
N ALA A 70 7.14 13.99 -39.86
CA ALA A 70 7.26 13.73 -41.31
C ALA A 70 5.85 13.55 -41.89
N GLY A 71 5.55 14.26 -42.95
CA GLY A 71 4.26 14.25 -43.57
C GLY A 71 4.38 14.09 -45.07
N TYR A 72 3.41 13.44 -45.68
CA TYR A 72 3.20 13.41 -47.12
C TYR A 72 1.74 13.77 -47.39
N SER A 73 1.53 14.80 -48.22
CA SER A 73 0.21 15.22 -48.67
C SER A 73 0.15 15.23 -50.19
N LYS A 74 -0.97 14.79 -50.74
CA LYS A 74 -1.25 14.83 -52.18
C LYS A 74 -2.62 15.43 -52.36
N PHE A 75 -2.69 16.47 -53.18
CA PHE A 75 -3.92 17.12 -53.59
C PHE A 75 -4.44 16.46 -54.86
N THR A 76 -5.75 16.28 -54.93
CA THR A 76 -6.41 15.74 -56.13
C THR A 76 -6.28 16.70 -57.32
N GLU A 77 -6.26 18.00 -57.02
CA GLU A 77 -6.12 19.08 -57.99
C GLU A 77 -5.08 20.10 -57.56
N LEU A 78 -4.47 20.81 -58.49
CA LEU A 78 -3.62 21.95 -58.20
C LEU A 78 -4.48 23.07 -57.58
N GLN A 79 -3.93 23.78 -56.62
CA GLN A 79 -4.61 24.90 -55.97
C GLN A 79 -4.04 26.22 -56.52
N PRO A 80 -4.56 26.70 -57.64
CA PRO A 80 -4.17 28.00 -58.16
C PRO A 80 -4.71 29.10 -57.26
N SER A 81 -3.94 30.15 -57.06
CA SER A 81 -4.33 31.35 -56.36
C SER A 81 -4.14 32.57 -57.29
N THR A 82 -4.98 33.55 -57.11
CA THR A 82 -4.79 34.86 -57.77
C THR A 82 -4.54 35.93 -56.72
N SER A 83 -3.72 36.92 -57.04
CA SER A 83 -3.49 38.09 -56.20
C SER A 83 -4.23 39.28 -56.79
N VAL A 84 -5.01 39.93 -55.94
CA VAL A 84 -5.75 41.13 -56.32
C VAL A 84 -5.03 42.35 -55.78
N THR A 85 -4.76 43.34 -56.61
CA THR A 85 -4.21 44.61 -56.15
C THR A 85 -5.31 45.48 -55.60
N VAL A 86 -5.29 45.79 -54.32
CA VAL A 86 -6.26 46.70 -53.67
C VAL A 86 -5.80 48.13 -53.96
N ALA A 87 -6.53 48.88 -54.73
CA ALA A 87 -6.32 50.30 -54.94
C ALA A 87 -7.23 51.09 -53.99
N ASN A 88 -6.63 51.95 -53.16
CA ASN A 88 -7.24 52.94 -52.25
C ASN A 88 -8.67 52.64 -51.78
N ASP A 89 -8.81 52.23 -50.55
CA ASP A 89 -10.05 52.11 -49.74
C ASP A 89 -11.23 51.31 -50.33
N SER A 90 -11.07 50.58 -51.41
CA SER A 90 -12.11 49.68 -51.90
C SER A 90 -11.93 48.29 -51.28
N GLU A 91 -13.03 47.66 -50.84
CA GLU A 91 -13.01 46.27 -50.40
C GLU A 91 -12.45 45.39 -51.53
N PRO A 92 -11.50 44.47 -51.21
CA PRO A 92 -10.97 43.55 -52.22
C PRO A 92 -12.10 42.64 -52.70
N SER A 93 -12.60 42.90 -53.87
CA SER A 93 -13.52 41.97 -54.56
C SER A 93 -12.65 40.97 -55.33
N PRO A 94 -12.73 39.70 -55.10
CA PRO A 94 -12.09 38.66 -55.90
C PRO A 94 -12.91 38.47 -57.18
N ASP A 95 -12.87 39.45 -58.11
CA ASP A 95 -13.41 39.26 -59.42
C ASP A 95 -12.45 38.41 -60.22
N LEU A 96 -12.76 37.14 -60.32
CA LEU A 96 -12.05 36.13 -61.08
C LEU A 96 -12.39 36.13 -62.57
N SER A 97 -13.30 36.96 -62.98
CA SER A 97 -13.82 36.95 -64.34
C SER A 97 -12.91 37.54 -65.43
N GLY A 98 -11.82 38.19 -65.04
CA GLY A 98 -10.87 38.83 -65.93
C GLY A 98 -9.41 38.40 -65.84
N THR A 99 -9.09 37.48 -65.03
CA THR A 99 -7.68 37.02 -64.78
C THR A 99 -7.36 35.79 -65.56
N GLU A 100 -6.63 35.94 -66.67
CA GLU A 100 -6.07 34.81 -67.44
C GLU A 100 -4.80 34.20 -66.77
N SER A 101 -4.26 34.77 -65.73
CA SER A 101 -3.06 34.30 -65.09
C SER A 101 -3.32 33.86 -63.59
N TYR A 102 -3.00 32.61 -63.30
CA TYR A 102 -3.03 32.02 -61.99
C TYR A 102 -1.61 31.75 -61.52
N THR A 103 -1.35 31.95 -60.23
CA THR A 103 -0.10 31.58 -59.62
C THR A 103 -0.27 30.26 -58.88
N ILE A 104 0.66 29.34 -59.05
CA ILE A 104 0.72 28.08 -58.34
C ILE A 104 1.95 28.17 -57.44
N SER A 105 1.75 28.04 -56.12
CA SER A 105 2.80 28.13 -55.10
C SER A 105 3.05 26.79 -54.41
N ARG A 106 2.31 25.76 -54.78
CA ARG A 106 2.45 24.44 -54.17
C ARG A 106 2.42 23.33 -55.21
N ASP A 107 3.30 22.32 -54.98
CA ASP A 107 3.23 21.08 -55.76
C ASP A 107 1.98 20.27 -55.39
N ARG A 108 1.52 19.48 -56.36
CA ARG A 108 0.40 18.55 -56.16
C ARG A 108 0.70 17.49 -55.10
N SER A 109 1.96 17.13 -54.92
CA SER A 109 2.44 16.20 -53.87
C SER A 109 3.54 16.87 -53.10
N GLN A 110 3.41 16.89 -51.78
CA GLN A 110 4.36 17.54 -50.90
C GLN A 110 4.78 16.57 -49.80
N ALA A 111 6.08 16.40 -49.65
CA ALA A 111 6.70 15.72 -48.52
C ALA A 111 7.33 16.78 -47.61
N THR A 112 6.99 16.73 -46.32
CA THR A 112 7.54 17.63 -45.29
C THR A 112 8.25 16.83 -44.20
N ARG A 113 9.32 17.40 -43.68
CA ARG A 113 10.08 16.86 -42.52
C ARG A 113 10.43 18.02 -41.62
N ASN A 114 10.04 17.93 -40.36
CA ASN A 114 10.32 18.98 -39.38
C ASN A 114 10.94 18.38 -38.16
N ILE A 115 11.96 19.06 -37.63
CA ILE A 115 12.51 18.85 -36.31
C ILE A 115 12.23 20.14 -35.54
N GLU A 116 11.49 20.04 -34.46
CA GLU A 116 11.11 21.17 -33.64
C GLU A 116 11.63 20.96 -32.22
N PHE A 117 12.36 21.93 -31.73
CA PHE A 117 12.83 22.03 -30.35
C PHE A 117 12.00 23.11 -29.66
N THR A 118 11.34 22.75 -28.56
CA THR A 118 10.59 23.68 -27.73
C THR A 118 11.07 23.57 -26.28
N TRP A 119 11.41 24.70 -25.68
CA TRP A 119 11.74 24.77 -24.27
C TRP A 119 10.98 25.92 -23.61
N ASN A 120 10.29 25.58 -22.51
CA ASN A 120 9.54 26.53 -21.71
C ASN A 120 10.16 26.64 -20.32
N ALA A 121 10.63 27.82 -19.96
CA ALA A 121 11.28 28.05 -18.67
C ALA A 121 10.32 27.84 -17.47
N LEU A 122 9.03 28.16 -17.63
CA LEU A 122 8.02 27.90 -16.58
C LEU A 122 7.78 26.41 -16.41
N ASP A 123 7.62 25.66 -17.51
CA ASP A 123 7.38 24.22 -17.47
C ASP A 123 8.60 23.50 -16.87
N PHE A 124 9.81 23.91 -17.19
CA PHE A 124 11.02 23.41 -16.56
C PHE A 124 11.01 23.64 -15.04
N GLY A 125 10.66 24.84 -14.57
CA GLY A 125 10.56 25.15 -13.15
C GLY A 125 9.49 24.33 -12.43
N LEU A 126 8.33 24.15 -13.07
CA LEU A 126 7.24 23.32 -12.54
C LEU A 126 7.62 21.83 -12.52
N SER A 127 8.25 21.34 -13.58
CA SER A 127 8.73 19.96 -13.67
C SER A 127 9.82 19.64 -12.63
N TYR A 128 10.71 20.60 -12.37
CA TYR A 128 11.68 20.48 -11.29
C TYR A 128 11.03 20.32 -9.91
N ILE A 129 9.99 21.12 -9.62
CA ILE A 129 9.24 21.02 -8.37
C ILE A 129 8.49 19.66 -8.32
N ARG A 130 7.84 19.24 -9.40
CA ARG A 130 7.14 17.97 -9.50
C ARG A 130 8.07 16.76 -9.34
N ALA A 131 9.25 16.80 -9.93
CA ALA A 131 10.27 15.76 -9.73
C ALA A 131 10.70 15.66 -8.26
N GLY A 132 10.85 16.81 -7.59
CA GLY A 132 11.10 16.84 -6.15
C GLY A 132 9.94 16.29 -5.31
N GLN A 133 8.69 16.51 -5.71
CA GLN A 133 7.50 15.92 -5.05
C GLN A 133 7.44 14.42 -5.27
N GLN A 134 7.74 13.95 -6.47
CA GLN A 134 7.75 12.52 -6.76
C GLN A 134 8.84 11.78 -5.99
N ALA A 135 10.00 12.42 -5.77
CA ALA A 135 11.02 11.90 -4.87
C ALA A 135 10.52 11.80 -3.42
N ASP A 136 9.73 12.76 -2.93
CA ASP A 136 9.10 12.69 -1.61
C ASP A 136 8.03 11.59 -1.54
N ARG A 137 7.26 11.36 -2.62
CA ARG A 137 6.31 10.24 -2.69
C ARG A 137 7.01 8.88 -2.64
N TYR A 138 8.16 8.76 -3.28
CA TYR A 138 8.99 7.55 -3.13
C TYR A 138 9.42 7.35 -1.66
N LEU A 139 9.82 8.40 -0.94
CA LEU A 139 10.15 8.30 0.48
C LEU A 139 8.95 7.90 1.32
N ILE A 140 7.74 8.39 1.01
CA ILE A 140 6.50 7.93 1.62
C ILE A 140 6.28 6.44 1.38
N ALA A 141 6.41 5.96 0.13
CA ALA A 141 6.26 4.54 -0.20
C ALA A 141 7.29 3.68 0.57
N LYS A 142 8.51 4.19 0.79
CA LYS A 142 9.54 3.54 1.60
C LYS A 142 9.16 3.43 3.08
N GLU A 143 8.52 4.46 3.64
CA GLU A 143 8.04 4.40 5.03
C GLU A 143 6.81 3.49 5.16
N LEU A 144 5.94 3.42 4.14
CA LEU A 144 4.83 2.45 4.10
C LEU A 144 5.33 1.00 4.04
N GLU A 145 6.37 0.72 3.25
CA GLU A 145 7.07 -0.57 3.23
C GLU A 145 7.60 -0.91 4.63
N ARG A 146 8.25 0.03 5.30
CA ARG A 146 8.76 -0.14 6.67
C ARG A 146 7.63 -0.40 7.68
N LYS A 147 6.50 0.29 7.54
CA LYS A 147 5.30 0.07 8.35
C LYS A 147 4.72 -1.33 8.12
N ALA A 148 4.69 -1.81 6.88
CA ALA A 148 4.23 -3.16 6.54
C ALA A 148 5.12 -4.22 7.22
N ILE A 149 6.44 -4.06 7.18
CA ILE A 149 7.39 -4.95 7.88
C ILE A 149 7.11 -4.97 9.39
N GLN A 150 6.92 -3.81 10.02
CA GLN A 150 6.64 -3.73 11.46
C GLN A 150 5.31 -4.40 11.82
N ASN A 151 4.26 -4.19 11.02
CA ASN A 151 2.96 -4.80 11.24
C ASN A 151 3.02 -6.32 11.11
N ILE A 152 3.62 -6.83 10.03
CA ILE A 152 3.78 -8.27 9.82
C ILE A 152 4.60 -8.89 10.93
N THR A 153 5.72 -8.27 11.33
CA THR A 153 6.54 -8.76 12.44
C THR A 153 5.73 -8.87 13.74
N ARG A 154 4.95 -7.84 14.07
CA ARG A 154 4.07 -7.86 15.25
C ARG A 154 3.03 -8.98 15.16
N ASP A 155 2.39 -9.13 13.99
CA ASP A 155 1.33 -10.11 13.80
C ASP A 155 1.88 -11.54 13.81
N ILE A 156 3.08 -11.77 13.28
CA ILE A 156 3.81 -13.03 13.40
C ILE A 156 4.15 -13.35 14.84
N ILE A 157 4.68 -12.41 15.61
CA ILE A 157 4.99 -12.62 17.04
C ILE A 157 3.74 -13.07 17.79
N ARG A 158 2.62 -12.37 17.61
CA ARG A 158 1.34 -12.71 18.25
C ARG A 158 0.84 -14.09 17.83
N SER A 159 0.85 -14.37 16.53
CA SER A 159 0.34 -15.62 15.99
C SER A 159 1.23 -16.81 16.33
N TYR A 160 2.56 -16.61 16.41
CA TYR A 160 3.53 -17.63 16.80
C TYR A 160 3.27 -18.11 18.24
N TRP A 161 3.18 -17.20 19.19
CA TRP A 161 2.91 -17.56 20.59
C TRP A 161 1.54 -18.19 20.79
N LYS A 162 0.52 -17.69 20.06
CA LYS A 162 -0.81 -18.29 20.04
C LYS A 162 -0.78 -19.72 19.49
N ALA A 163 -0.07 -19.97 18.40
CA ALA A 163 0.07 -21.29 17.78
C ALA A 163 0.86 -22.25 18.67
N GLN A 164 1.95 -21.81 19.31
CA GLN A 164 2.74 -22.62 20.24
C GLN A 164 1.93 -23.02 21.47
N ALA A 165 1.23 -22.05 22.09
CA ALA A 165 0.30 -22.35 23.18
C ALA A 165 -0.77 -23.35 22.76
N SER A 166 -1.29 -23.21 21.52
CA SER A 166 -2.29 -24.11 20.95
C SER A 166 -1.75 -25.55 20.79
N GLU A 167 -0.52 -25.74 20.30
CA GLU A 167 0.09 -27.08 20.20
C GLU A 167 0.20 -27.76 21.56
N ASN A 168 0.60 -27.03 22.59
CA ASN A 168 0.71 -27.55 23.93
C ASN A 168 -0.67 -27.85 24.56
N LEU A 169 -1.66 -27.04 24.29
CA LEU A 169 -3.03 -27.26 24.74
C LEU A 169 -3.69 -28.47 24.06
N LEU A 170 -3.47 -28.66 22.75
CA LEU A 170 -3.97 -29.81 21.98
C LEU A 170 -3.46 -31.14 22.53
N LYS A 171 -2.18 -31.21 22.96
CA LYS A 171 -1.62 -32.40 23.61
C LYS A 171 -2.38 -32.81 24.88
N LYS A 172 -2.95 -31.83 25.60
CA LYS A 172 -3.76 -32.05 26.83
C LYS A 172 -5.23 -32.27 26.52
N LEU A 173 -5.78 -31.64 25.49
CA LEU A 173 -7.20 -31.66 25.14
C LEU A 173 -7.60 -32.96 24.47
N ASN A 174 -6.77 -33.52 23.59
CA ASN A 174 -7.07 -34.78 22.90
C ASN A 174 -7.32 -35.97 23.85
N PRO A 175 -6.48 -36.23 24.87
CA PRO A 175 -6.78 -37.26 25.87
C PRO A 175 -8.06 -36.99 26.67
N LEU A 176 -8.40 -35.71 26.89
CA LEU A 176 -9.64 -35.34 27.59
C LEU A 176 -10.87 -35.61 26.75
N LEU A 177 -10.82 -35.32 25.47
CA LEU A 177 -11.89 -35.68 24.51
C LEU A 177 -12.12 -37.19 24.51
N GLN A 178 -11.05 -37.99 24.43
CA GLN A 178 -11.17 -39.46 24.48
C GLN A 178 -11.85 -39.94 25.76
N ARG A 179 -11.48 -39.38 26.92
CA ARG A 179 -12.14 -39.74 28.19
C ARG A 179 -13.62 -39.39 28.22
N VAL A 180 -14.02 -38.28 27.59
CA VAL A 180 -15.46 -37.92 27.51
C VAL A 180 -16.19 -38.87 26.58
N GLU A 181 -15.58 -39.30 25.49
CA GLU A 181 -16.15 -40.30 24.57
C GLU A 181 -16.26 -41.67 25.23
N ASP A 182 -15.28 -42.13 25.98
CA ASP A 182 -15.31 -43.38 26.76
C ASP A 182 -16.40 -43.32 27.83
N ALA A 183 -16.49 -42.19 28.59
CA ALA A 183 -17.54 -42.01 29.60
C ALA A 183 -18.96 -41.98 29.02
N LEU A 184 -19.12 -41.42 27.81
CA LEU A 184 -20.40 -41.42 27.11
C LEU A 184 -20.78 -42.85 26.69
N ALA A 185 -19.86 -43.64 26.16
CA ALA A 185 -20.09 -45.05 25.82
C ALA A 185 -20.43 -45.90 27.03
N ASP A 186 -19.71 -45.73 28.15
CA ASP A 186 -19.97 -46.40 29.40
C ASP A 186 -21.36 -46.06 29.96
N SER A 187 -21.76 -44.77 29.88
CA SER A 187 -23.11 -44.34 30.32
C SER A 187 -24.24 -44.94 29.48
N GLN A 188 -24.04 -45.07 28.17
CA GLN A 188 -24.99 -45.70 27.27
C GLN A 188 -25.12 -47.22 27.60
N TYR A 189 -23.98 -47.86 27.85
CA TYR A 189 -24.00 -49.28 28.24
C TYR A 189 -24.69 -49.52 29.58
N ILE A 190 -24.51 -48.65 30.58
CA ILE A 190 -25.22 -48.71 31.89
C ILE A 190 -26.72 -48.49 31.72
N GLU A 191 -27.14 -47.62 30.82
CA GLU A 191 -28.55 -47.37 30.49
C GLU A 191 -29.19 -48.61 29.83
N GLU A 192 -28.50 -49.22 28.86
CA GLU A 192 -28.96 -50.45 28.20
C GLU A 192 -29.16 -51.61 29.18
N LEU A 193 -28.31 -51.71 30.19
CA LEU A 193 -28.40 -52.73 31.24
C LEU A 193 -29.45 -52.41 32.34
N LEU A 194 -30.13 -51.25 32.23
CA LEU A 194 -31.13 -50.77 33.22
C LEU A 194 -30.61 -50.74 34.68
N ILE A 195 -29.30 -50.47 34.87
CA ILE A 195 -28.65 -50.42 36.17
C ILE A 195 -28.99 -49.15 36.95
N SER A 196 -29.28 -48.05 36.28
CA SER A 196 -29.61 -46.76 36.84
C SER A 196 -31.01 -46.26 36.34
N ALA A 197 -31.56 -45.26 37.03
CA ALA A 197 -32.79 -44.63 36.56
C ALA A 197 -32.54 -43.97 35.19
N PRO A 198 -33.41 -44.24 34.17
CA PRO A 198 -33.16 -43.74 32.80
C PRO A 198 -32.99 -42.24 32.71
N MET A 199 -33.68 -41.46 33.55
CA MET A 199 -33.63 -40.00 33.57
C MET A 199 -32.26 -39.50 34.03
N ASP A 200 -31.65 -40.16 35.03
CA ASP A 200 -30.34 -39.76 35.56
C ASP A 200 -29.20 -40.06 34.53
N SER A 201 -29.32 -41.21 33.84
CA SER A 201 -28.40 -41.56 32.74
C SER A 201 -28.47 -40.55 31.60
N LEU A 202 -29.67 -40.18 31.19
CA LEU A 202 -29.88 -39.20 30.11
C LEU A 202 -29.40 -37.80 30.49
N LEU A 203 -29.58 -37.36 31.72
CA LEU A 203 -29.03 -36.08 32.22
C LEU A 203 -27.52 -36.09 32.18
N TYR A 204 -26.87 -37.16 32.64
CA TYR A 204 -25.42 -37.32 32.61
C TYR A 204 -24.86 -37.33 31.17
N GLN A 205 -25.49 -38.09 30.28
CA GLN A 205 -25.13 -38.11 28.85
C GLN A 205 -25.26 -36.73 28.22
N LYS A 206 -26.30 -35.97 28.52
CA LYS A 206 -26.49 -34.62 28.05
C LYS A 206 -25.33 -33.72 28.50
N GLU A 207 -24.94 -33.82 29.77
CA GLU A 207 -23.80 -33.03 30.31
C GLU A 207 -22.47 -33.39 29.65
N LEU A 208 -22.22 -34.69 29.40
CA LEU A 208 -21.04 -35.16 28.67
C LEU A 208 -21.03 -34.66 27.22
N LEU A 209 -22.16 -34.67 26.53
CA LEU A 209 -22.30 -34.13 25.15
C LEU A 209 -22.04 -32.62 25.10
N ASP A 210 -22.51 -31.86 26.10
CA ASP A 210 -22.23 -30.41 26.18
C ASP A 210 -20.73 -30.13 26.44
N VAL A 211 -20.10 -30.94 27.29
CA VAL A 211 -18.65 -30.89 27.50
C VAL A 211 -17.91 -31.25 26.20
N GLN A 212 -18.29 -32.36 25.53
CA GLN A 212 -17.70 -32.78 24.27
C GLN A 212 -17.79 -31.67 23.21
N ARG A 213 -18.97 -31.06 23.04
CA ARG A 213 -19.17 -29.94 22.09
C ARG A 213 -18.21 -28.75 22.41
N THR A 214 -18.09 -28.41 23.69
CA THR A 214 -17.22 -27.34 24.14
C THR A 214 -15.76 -27.64 23.81
N LEU A 215 -15.29 -28.85 24.12
CA LEU A 215 -13.93 -29.30 23.83
C LEU A 215 -13.64 -29.32 22.31
N GLN A 216 -14.58 -29.81 21.49
CA GLN A 216 -14.45 -29.80 20.03
C GLN A 216 -14.38 -28.38 19.47
N THR A 217 -15.13 -27.44 20.03
CA THR A 217 -15.09 -26.03 19.64
C THR A 217 -13.74 -25.42 19.94
N GLN A 218 -13.18 -25.69 21.12
CA GLN A 218 -11.82 -25.27 21.49
C GLN A 218 -10.78 -25.93 20.58
N GLN A 219 -10.90 -27.22 20.30
CA GLN A 219 -9.97 -27.92 19.40
C GLN A 219 -9.91 -27.25 18.02
N ARG A 220 -11.05 -26.89 17.44
CA ARG A 220 -11.10 -26.17 16.15
C ARG A 220 -10.44 -24.80 16.24
N ALA A 221 -10.67 -24.05 17.31
CA ALA A 221 -10.03 -22.73 17.51
C ALA A 221 -8.50 -22.85 17.60
N LEU A 222 -8.00 -23.89 18.26
CA LEU A 222 -6.56 -24.16 18.40
C LEU A 222 -5.91 -24.57 17.06
N ILE A 223 -6.61 -25.39 16.25
CA ILE A 223 -6.15 -25.75 14.90
C ILE A 223 -6.11 -24.52 13.99
N ASN A 224 -7.12 -23.66 14.07
CA ASN A 224 -7.19 -22.45 13.28
C ASN A 224 -6.04 -21.48 13.58
N SER A 225 -5.56 -21.39 14.84
CA SER A 225 -4.44 -20.53 15.19
C SER A 225 -3.14 -20.92 14.47
N LYS A 226 -2.93 -22.20 14.22
CA LYS A 226 -1.78 -22.71 13.46
C LYS A 226 -1.89 -22.36 11.97
N ASN A 227 -3.10 -22.45 11.41
CA ASN A 227 -3.36 -22.04 10.03
C ASN A 227 -3.19 -20.53 9.83
N GLU A 228 -3.57 -19.73 10.83
CA GLU A 228 -3.34 -18.27 10.84
C GLU A 228 -1.85 -17.94 10.74
N LEU A 229 -1.02 -18.61 11.53
CA LEU A 229 0.43 -18.47 11.47
C LEU A 229 1.00 -18.90 10.10
N ALA A 230 0.52 -20.03 9.56
CA ALA A 230 0.93 -20.51 8.22
C ALA A 230 0.65 -19.46 7.14
N THR A 231 -0.54 -18.86 7.15
CA THR A 231 -0.93 -17.82 6.21
C THR A 231 -0.04 -16.58 6.32
N LEU A 232 0.26 -16.13 7.55
CA LEU A 232 1.16 -14.99 7.77
C LEU A 232 2.58 -15.28 7.30
N MET A 233 3.06 -16.52 7.45
CA MET A 233 4.35 -16.96 6.92
C MET A 233 4.35 -17.13 5.38
N GLY A 234 3.20 -16.98 4.72
CA GLY A 234 3.06 -17.21 3.29
C GLY A 234 3.22 -18.69 2.89
N LEU A 235 2.91 -19.60 3.80
CA LEU A 235 2.91 -21.04 3.53
C LEU A 235 1.60 -21.47 2.87
N LEU A 236 1.65 -22.58 2.12
CA LEU A 236 0.46 -23.15 1.50
C LEU A 236 -0.54 -23.66 2.58
N PRO A 237 -1.84 -23.59 2.31
CA PRO A 237 -2.84 -24.19 3.17
C PRO A 237 -2.53 -25.68 3.41
N ASN A 238 -2.65 -26.15 4.65
CA ASN A 238 -2.37 -27.52 5.08
C ASN A 238 -0.89 -27.97 5.03
N GLN A 239 0.05 -27.07 4.79
CA GLN A 239 1.48 -27.40 4.90
C GLN A 239 1.81 -27.75 6.36
N LYS A 240 2.40 -28.94 6.56
CA LYS A 240 2.77 -29.42 7.90
C LYS A 240 4.08 -28.78 8.34
N PHE A 241 4.06 -28.17 9.49
CA PHE A 241 5.24 -27.62 10.16
C PHE A 241 5.15 -27.85 11.67
N THR A 242 6.28 -27.83 12.34
CA THR A 242 6.38 -27.95 13.81
C THR A 242 7.07 -26.73 14.37
N LEU A 243 6.56 -26.24 15.50
CA LEU A 243 7.17 -25.14 16.22
C LEU A 243 8.21 -25.63 17.21
N ALA A 244 9.23 -24.83 17.45
CA ALA A 244 10.22 -25.11 18.48
C ALA A 244 9.58 -24.96 19.87
N ASP A 245 9.89 -25.87 20.76
CA ASP A 245 9.44 -25.79 22.15
C ASP A 245 10.39 -24.83 22.89
N ASN A 246 10.00 -23.57 22.99
CA ASN A 246 10.79 -22.55 23.66
C ASN A 246 10.16 -22.23 25.02
N ASP A 247 10.92 -22.40 26.07
CA ASP A 247 10.58 -21.87 27.40
C ASP A 247 10.63 -20.34 27.34
N THR A 248 9.47 -19.71 27.46
CA THR A 248 9.36 -18.26 27.42
C THR A 248 9.59 -17.67 28.79
N TYR A 249 10.71 -16.99 28.96
CA TYR A 249 10.91 -16.16 30.13
C TYR A 249 10.36 -14.77 29.88
N LEU A 250 9.42 -14.31 30.72
CA LEU A 250 8.94 -12.93 30.67
C LEU A 250 10.10 -12.00 31.05
N THR A 251 10.52 -11.19 30.10
CA THR A 251 11.55 -10.16 30.34
C THR A 251 10.85 -8.85 30.64
N ASN A 252 11.02 -8.29 31.84
CA ASN A 252 10.47 -6.98 32.14
C ASN A 252 11.10 -5.91 31.26
N LEU A 253 10.27 -5.14 30.56
CA LEU A 253 10.69 -3.96 29.82
C LEU A 253 11.18 -2.91 30.83
N LYS A 254 12.46 -2.54 30.72
CA LYS A 254 13.10 -1.53 31.61
C LYS A 254 13.26 -0.17 30.94
N ILE A 255 12.42 0.12 29.92
CA ILE A 255 12.49 1.37 29.17
C ILE A 255 11.47 2.33 29.77
N ASP A 256 11.94 3.53 30.14
CA ASP A 256 11.08 4.59 30.63
C ASP A 256 10.11 5.09 29.55
N ILE A 257 8.91 5.49 29.97
CA ILE A 257 7.84 5.93 29.07
C ILE A 257 8.27 7.14 28.23
N GLN A 258 9.01 8.08 28.79
CA GLN A 258 9.50 9.25 28.08
C GLN A 258 10.46 8.87 26.95
N THR A 259 11.35 7.92 27.23
CA THR A 259 12.26 7.36 26.20
C THR A 259 11.47 6.66 25.09
N MET A 260 10.39 5.93 25.43
CA MET A 260 9.52 5.32 24.42
C MET A 260 8.83 6.36 23.55
N GLU A 261 8.33 7.46 24.13
CA GLU A 261 7.74 8.58 23.42
C GLU A 261 8.73 9.23 22.44
N GLU A 262 9.96 9.51 22.90
CA GLU A 262 11.00 10.11 22.04
C GLU A 262 11.36 9.21 20.87
N ILE A 263 11.57 7.91 21.13
CA ILE A 263 11.83 6.94 20.05
C ILE A 263 10.67 6.87 19.07
N ALA A 264 9.44 6.86 19.57
CA ALA A 264 8.25 6.82 18.71
C ALA A 264 8.13 8.07 17.84
N LEU A 265 8.33 9.27 18.40
CA LEU A 265 8.27 10.53 17.66
C LEU A 265 9.38 10.66 16.61
N LEU A 266 10.54 10.03 16.82
CA LEU A 266 11.68 10.09 15.90
C LEU A 266 11.63 9.00 14.83
N SER A 267 11.11 7.79 15.15
CA SER A 267 11.32 6.61 14.32
C SER A 267 10.05 6.01 13.71
N ARG A 268 8.83 6.44 14.13
CA ARG A 268 7.58 5.88 13.60
C ARG A 268 7.37 6.24 12.14
N PRO A 269 7.10 5.26 11.27
CA PRO A 269 6.89 5.48 9.84
C PRO A 269 5.76 6.48 9.54
N GLU A 270 4.68 6.48 10.32
CA GLU A 270 3.54 7.39 10.15
C GLU A 270 3.92 8.86 10.30
N LEU A 271 4.85 9.16 11.20
CA LEU A 271 5.34 10.53 11.39
C LEU A 271 6.29 10.95 10.28
N MET A 272 7.12 10.02 9.79
CA MET A 272 7.99 10.28 8.65
C MET A 272 7.18 10.50 7.37
N GLU A 273 6.18 9.66 7.10
CA GLU A 273 5.20 9.84 6.02
C GLU A 273 4.58 11.23 6.06
N SER A 274 4.08 11.63 7.23
CA SER A 274 3.45 12.93 7.45
C SER A 274 4.41 14.11 7.22
N ARG A 275 5.71 13.97 7.61
CA ARG A 275 6.75 14.98 7.30
C ARG A 275 7.00 15.11 5.80
N TYR A 276 7.05 14.01 5.06
CA TYR A 276 7.19 14.06 3.60
C TYR A 276 5.95 14.65 2.95
N GLN A 277 4.75 14.35 3.45
CA GLN A 277 3.50 14.96 2.98
C GLN A 277 3.49 16.49 3.18
N LYS A 278 4.01 16.97 4.30
CA LYS A 278 4.21 18.41 4.56
C LYS A 278 5.18 19.04 3.56
N ARG A 279 6.27 18.34 3.19
CA ARG A 279 7.21 18.81 2.16
C ARG A 279 6.55 18.87 0.79
N ILE A 280 5.73 17.89 0.43
CA ILE A 280 4.96 17.90 -0.82
C ILE A 280 4.03 19.10 -0.85
N SER A 281 3.24 19.34 0.20
CA SER A 281 2.33 20.49 0.29
C SER A 281 3.05 21.84 0.18
N SER A 282 4.24 21.97 0.79
CA SER A 282 5.08 23.16 0.63
C SER A 282 5.54 23.36 -0.81
N LYS A 283 5.88 22.28 -1.52
CA LYS A 283 6.24 22.30 -2.94
C LYS A 283 5.03 22.60 -3.82
N ASP A 284 3.84 22.07 -3.51
CA ASP A 284 2.57 22.42 -4.19
C ASP A 284 2.29 23.92 -4.12
N THR A 285 2.49 24.52 -2.94
CA THR A 285 2.36 25.96 -2.76
C THR A 285 3.33 26.72 -3.68
N ARG A 286 4.59 26.29 -3.77
CA ARG A 286 5.58 26.91 -4.66
C ARG A 286 5.21 26.74 -6.13
N ALA A 287 4.74 25.55 -6.52
CA ALA A 287 4.30 25.28 -7.89
C ALA A 287 3.10 26.17 -8.26
N ALA A 288 2.11 26.29 -7.36
CA ALA A 288 0.95 27.14 -7.57
C ALA A 288 1.34 28.63 -7.72
N MET A 289 2.33 29.12 -6.96
CA MET A 289 2.83 30.49 -7.10
C MET A 289 3.65 30.67 -8.38
N LEU A 290 4.45 29.68 -8.77
CA LEU A 290 5.25 29.74 -10.00
C LEU A 290 4.34 29.74 -11.24
N ALA A 291 3.22 28.98 -11.21
CA ALA A 291 2.26 28.93 -12.31
C ALA A 291 1.56 30.25 -12.62
N LEU A 292 1.63 31.23 -11.72
CA LEU A 292 1.07 32.59 -11.92
C LEU A 292 2.04 33.52 -12.68
N ILE A 293 3.27 33.08 -12.93
CA ILE A 293 4.28 33.86 -13.67
C ILE A 293 4.09 33.60 -15.16
N PRO A 294 4.19 34.64 -16.02
CA PRO A 294 4.17 34.44 -17.46
C PRO A 294 5.22 33.42 -17.93
N SER A 295 4.84 32.57 -18.87
CA SER A 295 5.75 31.59 -19.48
C SER A 295 6.67 32.24 -20.48
N LEU A 296 7.94 31.88 -20.46
CA LEU A 296 8.95 32.23 -21.47
C LEU A 296 9.25 30.97 -22.28
N LYS A 297 8.89 30.99 -23.57
CA LYS A 297 9.11 29.87 -24.49
C LYS A 297 10.19 30.22 -25.49
N PHE A 298 11.06 29.25 -25.73
CA PHE A 298 12.05 29.29 -26.80
C PHE A 298 11.71 28.17 -27.77
N ASN A 299 11.70 28.47 -29.06
CA ASN A 299 11.52 27.51 -30.12
C ASN A 299 12.65 27.60 -31.14
N ALA A 300 13.07 26.48 -31.64
CA ALA A 300 13.94 26.36 -32.80
C ALA A 300 13.43 25.23 -33.67
N ALA A 301 13.28 25.47 -34.94
CA ALA A 301 12.79 24.48 -35.87
C ALA A 301 13.63 24.43 -37.14
N TYR A 302 13.84 23.23 -37.64
CA TYR A 302 14.32 22.96 -38.98
C TYR A 302 13.22 22.26 -39.76
N GLY A 303 12.87 22.83 -40.91
CA GLY A 303 11.88 22.29 -41.79
C GLY A 303 12.46 22.05 -43.18
N TYR A 304 12.11 20.93 -43.77
CA TYR A 304 12.37 20.60 -45.15
C TYR A 304 11.05 20.31 -45.88
N THR A 305 10.92 20.86 -47.08
CA THR A 305 9.80 20.53 -47.98
C THR A 305 10.32 20.33 -49.40
N ASN A 306 9.76 19.34 -50.10
CA ASN A 306 10.09 19.11 -51.53
C ASN A 306 9.32 19.99 -52.49
N ASN A 307 8.69 21.09 -52.03
CA ASN A 307 7.93 22.00 -52.86
C ASN A 307 8.89 22.75 -53.84
N ASN A 308 8.77 22.45 -55.14
CA ASN A 308 9.61 23.02 -56.19
C ASN A 308 9.35 24.50 -56.46
N TYR A 309 8.27 25.05 -55.93
CA TYR A 309 7.95 26.48 -56.08
C TYR A 309 8.58 27.35 -54.99
N LEU A 310 9.22 26.74 -54.01
CA LEU A 310 10.01 27.47 -52.99
C LEU A 310 11.46 27.60 -53.44
N PHE A 311 12.02 28.79 -53.30
CA PHE A 311 13.40 29.05 -53.61
C PHE A 311 14.37 28.31 -52.65
N ASN A 312 13.99 28.25 -51.37
CA ASN A 312 14.66 27.47 -50.35
C ASN A 312 13.73 26.40 -49.87
N GLN A 313 14.10 25.12 -50.00
CA GLN A 313 13.38 23.97 -49.50
C GLN A 313 13.65 23.71 -48.03
N ASP A 314 14.79 24.24 -47.54
CA ASP A 314 15.23 24.17 -46.17
C ASP A 314 14.90 25.48 -45.44
N THR A 315 14.26 25.39 -44.26
CA THR A 315 13.90 26.53 -43.41
C THR A 315 14.40 26.34 -42.01
N TYR A 316 14.96 27.39 -41.47
CA TYR A 316 15.38 27.47 -40.06
C TYR A 316 14.56 28.57 -39.40
N GLU A 317 13.92 28.23 -38.29
CA GLU A 317 13.10 29.16 -37.53
C GLU A 317 13.60 29.21 -36.08
N TYR A 318 13.76 30.42 -35.55
CA TYR A 318 14.13 30.69 -34.15
C TYR A 318 13.11 31.68 -33.61
N GLY A 319 12.62 31.39 -32.40
CA GLY A 319 11.64 32.27 -31.76
C GLY A 319 11.80 32.30 -30.26
N ALA A 320 11.41 33.40 -29.68
CA ALA A 320 11.17 33.54 -28.26
C ALA A 320 9.85 34.24 -28.05
N SER A 321 9.02 33.72 -27.16
CA SER A 321 7.72 34.31 -26.86
C SER A 321 7.46 34.33 -25.36
N ILE A 322 6.79 35.39 -24.91
CA ILE A 322 6.31 35.52 -23.53
C ILE A 322 4.78 35.45 -23.60
N GLY A 323 4.20 34.53 -22.89
CA GLY A 323 2.76 34.33 -22.84
C GLY A 323 2.27 34.16 -21.40
N GLY A 324 1.10 34.70 -21.09
CA GLY A 324 0.48 34.55 -19.79
C GLY A 324 -0.99 34.95 -19.86
N ASN A 325 -1.77 34.48 -18.90
CA ASN A 325 -3.16 34.87 -18.77
C ASN A 325 -3.26 36.11 -17.88
N LEU A 326 -3.81 37.18 -18.41
CA LEU A 326 -3.94 38.44 -17.66
C LEU A 326 -4.83 38.25 -16.42
N PHE A 327 -5.79 37.35 -16.47
CA PHE A 327 -6.70 37.09 -15.34
C PHE A 327 -6.01 36.35 -14.16
N ASP A 328 -4.86 35.74 -14.38
CA ASP A 328 -4.12 35.08 -13.30
C ASP A 328 -3.67 36.06 -12.22
N ILE A 329 -3.44 37.31 -12.59
CA ILE A 329 -3.10 38.41 -11.62
C ILE A 329 -4.19 38.58 -10.56
N PHE A 330 -5.46 38.42 -10.94
CA PHE A 330 -6.58 38.55 -10.00
C PHE A 330 -6.73 37.30 -9.13
N SER A 331 -6.26 36.16 -9.59
CA SER A 331 -6.31 34.85 -8.86
C SER A 331 -5.23 34.75 -7.79
N VAL A 332 -4.13 35.50 -7.87
CA VAL A 332 -2.96 35.42 -6.94
C VAL A 332 -3.38 35.42 -5.48
N GLY A 333 -4.28 36.36 -5.11
CA GLY A 333 -4.74 36.51 -3.72
C GLY A 333 -5.51 35.28 -3.22
N ALA A 334 -6.37 34.71 -4.08
CA ALA A 334 -7.15 33.53 -3.77
C ALA A 334 -6.26 32.27 -3.71
N ALA A 335 -5.34 32.10 -4.66
CA ALA A 335 -4.39 31.00 -4.70
C ALA A 335 -3.49 30.98 -3.45
N ARG A 336 -3.02 32.16 -3.02
CA ARG A 336 -2.20 32.27 -1.79
C ARG A 336 -2.99 31.88 -0.54
N LYS A 337 -4.25 32.31 -0.42
CA LYS A 337 -5.11 31.95 0.70
C LYS A 337 -5.41 30.45 0.71
N ALA A 338 -5.72 29.87 -0.45
CA ALA A 338 -5.95 28.44 -0.58
C ALA A 338 -4.71 27.61 -0.21
N SER A 339 -3.53 27.99 -0.71
CA SER A 339 -2.28 27.35 -0.36
C SER A 339 -1.95 27.43 1.14
N LYS A 340 -2.21 28.58 1.75
CA LYS A 340 -2.01 28.75 3.20
C LYS A 340 -2.96 27.87 4.01
N ALA A 341 -4.24 27.84 3.65
CA ALA A 341 -5.23 26.97 4.30
C ALA A 341 -4.87 25.48 4.15
N ASN A 342 -4.39 25.06 2.98
CA ASN A 342 -3.91 23.69 2.77
C ASN A 342 -2.70 23.37 3.66
N GLN A 343 -1.77 24.30 3.81
CA GLN A 343 -0.61 24.13 4.67
C GLN A 343 -0.99 24.02 6.14
N GLU A 344 -1.89 24.89 6.63
CA GLU A 344 -2.43 24.82 7.98
C GLU A 344 -3.15 23.49 8.24
N MET A 345 -3.96 23.00 7.29
CA MET A 345 -4.63 21.69 7.38
C MET A 345 -3.62 20.54 7.49
N ILE A 346 -2.53 20.56 6.72
CA ILE A 346 -1.49 19.52 6.77
C ILE A 346 -0.70 19.59 8.09
N ASP A 347 -0.47 20.78 8.63
CA ASP A 347 0.18 20.96 9.92
C ASP A 347 -0.67 20.37 11.06
N GLU A 348 -1.97 20.66 11.07
CA GLU A 348 -2.91 20.06 12.04
C GLU A 348 -2.98 18.53 11.90
N ARG A 349 -2.98 18.01 10.66
CA ARG A 349 -2.94 16.57 10.41
C ARG A 349 -1.68 15.93 10.98
N HIS A 350 -0.52 16.58 10.83
CA HIS A 350 0.73 16.11 11.41
C HIS A 350 0.67 16.02 12.93
N LEU A 351 0.12 17.06 13.58
CA LEU A 351 -0.07 17.06 15.03
C LEU A 351 -1.05 15.99 15.51
N ALA A 352 -2.14 15.76 14.77
CA ALA A 352 -3.10 14.69 15.07
C ALA A 352 -2.45 13.30 14.98
N ILE A 353 -1.60 13.06 14.00
CA ILE A 353 -0.84 11.81 13.88
C ILE A 353 0.13 11.67 15.04
N ALA A 354 0.85 12.74 15.43
CA ALA A 354 1.76 12.71 16.56
C ALA A 354 1.04 12.37 17.87
N MET A 355 -0.13 12.98 18.13
CA MET A 355 -0.97 12.67 19.30
C MET A 355 -1.46 11.22 19.27
N THR A 356 -1.84 10.71 18.09
CA THR A 356 -2.23 9.30 17.93
C THR A 356 -1.09 8.35 18.26
N VAL A 357 0.13 8.64 17.80
CA VAL A 357 1.32 7.84 18.09
C VAL A 357 1.63 7.83 19.59
N LEU A 358 1.60 8.99 20.25
CA LEU A 358 1.80 9.09 21.69
C LEU A 358 0.73 8.29 22.47
N SER A 359 -0.54 8.44 22.10
CA SER A 359 -1.64 7.66 22.69
C SER A 359 -1.43 6.16 22.53
N GLN A 360 -0.94 5.70 21.37
CA GLN A 360 -0.62 4.28 21.15
C GLN A 360 0.53 3.80 22.06
N VAL A 361 1.55 4.61 22.30
CA VAL A 361 2.64 4.28 23.23
C VAL A 361 2.10 4.08 24.64
N HIS A 362 1.33 5.03 25.16
CA HIS A 362 0.72 4.94 26.49
C HIS A 362 -0.21 3.74 26.62
N LEU A 363 -1.11 3.54 25.63
CA LEU A 363 -2.04 2.41 25.63
C LEU A 363 -1.28 1.07 25.59
N SER A 364 -0.22 0.99 24.80
CA SER A 364 0.60 -0.23 24.73
C SER A 364 1.32 -0.52 26.04
N ASN A 365 1.81 0.52 26.73
CA ASN A 365 2.42 0.36 28.06
C ASN A 365 1.40 -0.12 29.09
N ILE A 366 0.22 0.49 29.15
CA ILE A 366 -0.87 0.07 30.05
C ILE A 366 -1.28 -1.39 29.77
N ASN A 367 -1.46 -1.75 28.49
CA ASN A 367 -1.81 -3.12 28.11
C ASN A 367 -0.71 -4.13 28.49
N TYR A 368 0.56 -3.72 28.46
CA TYR A 368 1.68 -4.55 28.89
C TYR A 368 1.64 -4.80 30.39
N ASP A 369 1.44 -3.76 31.21
CA ASP A 369 1.35 -3.87 32.66
C ASP A 369 0.15 -4.74 33.08
N LEU A 370 -1.03 -4.52 32.48
CA LEU A 370 -2.22 -5.34 32.70
C LEU A 370 -2.02 -6.82 32.31
N ALA A 371 -1.30 -7.08 31.21
CA ALA A 371 -1.01 -8.45 30.80
C ALA A 371 -0.07 -9.18 31.78
N ILE A 372 0.87 -8.47 32.40
CA ILE A 372 1.71 -9.05 33.47
C ILE A 372 0.86 -9.37 34.71
N GLU A 373 0.01 -8.45 35.15
CA GLU A 373 -0.88 -8.68 36.30
C GLU A 373 -1.82 -9.87 36.06
N GLU A 374 -2.41 -9.97 34.85
CA GLU A 374 -3.28 -11.09 34.46
C GLU A 374 -2.52 -12.42 34.45
N TYR A 375 -1.28 -12.40 33.96
CA TYR A 375 -0.42 -13.59 34.01
C TYR A 375 -0.12 -14.04 35.44
N ASP A 376 0.25 -13.14 36.32
CA ASP A 376 0.53 -13.44 37.72
C ASP A 376 -0.71 -13.98 38.46
N LEU A 377 -1.89 -13.37 38.19
CA LEU A 377 -3.17 -13.85 38.73
C LEU A 377 -3.51 -15.27 38.21
N SER A 378 -3.24 -15.55 36.94
CA SER A 378 -3.48 -16.86 36.34
C SER A 378 -2.60 -17.95 37.00
N LEU A 379 -1.34 -17.63 37.31
CA LEU A 379 -0.42 -18.54 38.02
C LEU A 379 -0.93 -18.88 39.41
N ILE A 380 -1.49 -17.91 40.14
CA ILE A 380 -2.07 -18.13 41.47
C ILE A 380 -3.25 -19.09 41.39
N HIS A 381 -4.17 -18.90 40.40
CA HIS A 381 -5.30 -19.78 40.21
C HIS A 381 -4.94 -21.20 39.76
N ILE A 382 -3.86 -21.35 39.00
CA ILE A 382 -3.37 -22.67 38.57
C ILE A 382 -2.65 -23.39 39.71
N SER A 383 -1.90 -22.67 40.58
CA SER A 383 -1.10 -23.24 41.64
C SER A 383 -1.89 -23.53 42.94
N GLU A 384 -3.01 -22.83 43.17
CA GLU A 384 -3.78 -22.92 44.43
C GLU A 384 -5.18 -23.58 44.37
N PRO A 385 -5.64 -24.28 43.31
CA PRO A 385 -6.97 -24.90 43.31
C PRO A 385 -7.14 -25.98 44.39
N THR A 386 -6.04 -26.49 44.94
CA THR A 386 -6.03 -27.53 46.00
C THR A 386 -6.15 -26.97 47.40
N ARG A 387 -5.79 -25.72 47.65
CA ARG A 387 -5.90 -25.10 48.99
C ARG A 387 -7.35 -24.77 49.35
N LEU A 388 -8.13 -24.23 48.44
CA LEU A 388 -9.55 -23.92 48.64
C LEU A 388 -10.40 -25.17 48.86
N ARG A 389 -10.14 -26.27 48.17
CA ARG A 389 -10.78 -27.56 48.45
C ARG A 389 -10.47 -28.12 49.82
N ARG A 390 -9.22 -27.97 50.31
CA ARG A 390 -8.83 -28.39 51.69
C ARG A 390 -9.54 -27.55 52.73
N ILE A 391 -9.75 -26.26 52.51
CA ILE A 391 -10.45 -25.38 53.47
C ILE A 391 -11.96 -25.75 53.53
N SER A 392 -12.61 -26.01 52.37
CA SER A 392 -14.02 -26.43 52.36
C SER A 392 -14.26 -27.80 52.99
N TYR A 393 -13.36 -28.77 52.82
CA TYR A 393 -13.42 -30.06 53.54
C TYR A 393 -13.13 -29.95 55.03
N ALA A 394 -12.26 -29.06 55.47
CA ALA A 394 -11.98 -28.83 56.88
C ALA A 394 -13.15 -28.17 57.60
N VAL A 395 -13.93 -27.33 56.93
CA VAL A 395 -15.13 -26.67 57.49
C VAL A 395 -16.32 -27.66 57.58
N PHE A 396 -16.37 -28.68 56.72
CA PHE A 396 -17.45 -29.72 56.76
C PHE A 396 -17.20 -30.82 57.77
N CYS A 397 -15.95 -31.02 58.25
CA CYS A 397 -15.64 -32.01 59.27
C CYS A 397 -15.70 -31.48 60.73
N VAL A 398 -16.06 -30.20 60.92
CA VAL A 398 -16.19 -29.56 62.28
C VAL A 398 -17.66 -29.24 62.61
N LYS A 399 -18.61 -29.74 61.84
CA LYS A 399 -20.02 -29.77 62.16
C LYS A 399 -20.47 -31.22 62.11
#